data_34438a38cad760e28fbe87373159651f
#
_entry.id   34438a38cad760e28fbe87373159651f
#
_cell.length_a   1.000
_cell.length_b   1.000
_cell.length_c   1.000
_cell.angle_alpha   90.00
_cell.angle_beta   90.00
_cell.angle_gamma   90.00
#
_symmetry.space_group_name_H-M   'P 1'
#
loop_
_entity.id
_entity.type
_entity.pdbx_description
1 polymer ?
#
loop_
_entity_poly.entity_id
_entity_poly.type
_entity_poly.pdbx_seq_one_letter_code
_entity_poly.pdbx_strand_id
1 'polypeptide(L)'
;MIDQDKIKKAVTLLLEGIGEDVTREGLADTPDRIARMYEEIFGGMEEDPAAHLNKVFHVSSSEMVIEKDITFYSTCEHHMLPFYGKVHIAYIPDGKVVGLSKLARTVEVFARRLQLQEQLTEQIADALMEHMQPKGVLVMVEAEHMCMTMRGIKKPGSKTVTIARKGAFQTDSALEERFFHMLERS
;
A
#
# COMPACT_ATOMS: atom_id res chain seq x y z
N MET A 1 -10.24 -15.50 5.39
CA MET A 1 -11.18 -15.60 4.23
C MET A 1 -12.36 -14.67 4.45
N ILE A 2 -12.67 -13.81 3.48
CA ILE A 2 -13.76 -12.84 3.54
C ILE A 2 -15.10 -13.59 3.49
N ASP A 3 -16.01 -13.26 4.42
CA ASP A 3 -17.36 -13.84 4.51
C ASP A 3 -18.31 -13.00 3.64
N GLN A 4 -18.49 -13.39 2.40
CA GLN A 4 -19.33 -12.68 1.44
C GLN A 4 -20.77 -12.53 1.90
N ASP A 5 -21.34 -13.55 2.56
CA ASP A 5 -22.73 -13.50 3.00
C ASP A 5 -22.95 -12.48 4.12
N LYS A 6 -21.99 -12.34 5.02
CA LYS A 6 -22.02 -11.26 6.03
C LYS A 6 -21.91 -9.88 5.38
N ILE A 7 -21.02 -9.72 4.38
CA ILE A 7 -20.87 -8.46 3.67
C ILE A 7 -22.15 -8.09 2.94
N LYS A 8 -22.77 -9.02 2.22
CA LYS A 8 -24.05 -8.78 1.53
C LYS A 8 -25.13 -8.28 2.49
N LYS A 9 -25.28 -8.94 3.63
CA LYS A 9 -26.25 -8.52 4.67
C LYS A 9 -25.93 -7.12 5.21
N ALA A 10 -24.65 -6.84 5.49
CA ALA A 10 -24.23 -5.54 5.99
C ALA A 10 -24.48 -4.42 4.97
N VAL A 11 -24.23 -4.67 3.68
CA VAL A 11 -24.48 -3.71 2.59
C VAL A 11 -25.99 -3.46 2.44
N THR A 12 -26.82 -4.50 2.51
CA THR A 12 -28.28 -4.34 2.48
C THR A 12 -28.75 -3.44 3.61
N LEU A 13 -28.33 -3.72 4.86
CA LEU A 13 -28.64 -2.89 6.03
C LEU A 13 -28.13 -1.45 5.90
N LEU A 14 -26.96 -1.25 5.28
CA LEU A 14 -26.43 0.09 5.03
C LEU A 14 -27.33 0.87 4.04
N LEU A 15 -27.73 0.23 2.96
CA LEU A 15 -28.63 0.84 1.96
C LEU A 15 -29.98 1.22 2.57
N GLU A 16 -30.57 0.32 3.34
CA GLU A 16 -31.81 0.61 4.10
C GLU A 16 -31.60 1.75 5.10
N GLY A 17 -30.47 1.75 5.83
CA GLY A 17 -30.13 2.77 6.82
C GLY A 17 -29.95 4.17 6.27
N ILE A 18 -29.53 4.32 5.01
CA ILE A 18 -29.46 5.62 4.30
C ILE A 18 -30.77 5.98 3.59
N GLY A 19 -31.80 5.13 3.67
CA GLY A 19 -33.12 5.38 3.13
C GLY A 19 -33.31 4.98 1.66
N GLU A 20 -32.45 4.10 1.13
CA GLU A 20 -32.55 3.61 -0.25
C GLU A 20 -33.51 2.40 -0.37
N ASP A 21 -34.17 2.31 -1.55
CA ASP A 21 -34.92 1.11 -1.94
C ASP A 21 -33.95 0.07 -2.52
N VAL A 22 -33.66 -0.96 -1.74
CA VAL A 22 -32.74 -2.05 -2.12
C VAL A 22 -33.25 -2.90 -3.27
N THR A 23 -34.55 -2.81 -3.60
CA THR A 23 -35.17 -3.60 -4.67
C THR A 23 -35.12 -2.92 -6.04
N ARG A 24 -34.79 -1.62 -6.09
CA ARG A 24 -34.69 -0.91 -7.36
C ARG A 24 -33.58 -1.47 -8.23
N GLU A 25 -33.78 -1.48 -9.55
CA GLU A 25 -32.91 -2.10 -10.55
C GLU A 25 -31.40 -1.77 -10.35
N GLY A 26 -31.08 -0.51 -10.06
CA GLY A 26 -29.69 -0.08 -9.88
C GLY A 26 -29.02 -0.60 -8.62
N LEU A 27 -29.77 -1.04 -7.59
CA LEU A 27 -29.24 -1.49 -6.30
C LEU A 27 -29.42 -2.99 -6.04
N ALA A 28 -30.30 -3.68 -6.77
CA ALA A 28 -30.61 -5.09 -6.54
C ALA A 28 -29.35 -5.99 -6.46
N ASP A 29 -28.36 -5.74 -7.31
CA ASP A 29 -27.10 -6.49 -7.34
C ASP A 29 -25.97 -5.86 -6.50
N THR A 30 -26.19 -4.70 -5.87
CA THR A 30 -25.12 -3.97 -5.17
C THR A 30 -24.49 -4.75 -4.04
N PRO A 31 -25.24 -5.49 -3.18
CA PRO A 31 -24.66 -6.31 -2.16
C PRO A 31 -23.67 -7.36 -2.67
N ASP A 32 -24.04 -8.03 -3.79
CA ASP A 32 -23.16 -9.03 -4.43
C ASP A 32 -21.91 -8.40 -5.06
N ARG A 33 -22.07 -7.25 -5.71
CA ARG A 33 -20.94 -6.53 -6.33
C ARG A 33 -19.94 -6.06 -5.29
N ILE A 34 -20.42 -5.52 -4.17
CA ILE A 34 -19.55 -5.06 -3.07
C ILE A 34 -18.85 -6.26 -2.40
N ALA A 35 -19.55 -7.38 -2.19
CA ALA A 35 -18.94 -8.55 -1.59
C ALA A 35 -17.76 -9.08 -2.44
N ARG A 36 -17.93 -9.18 -3.76
CA ARG A 36 -16.83 -9.55 -4.68
C ARG A 36 -15.71 -8.51 -4.73
N MET A 37 -16.06 -7.22 -4.76
CA MET A 37 -15.07 -6.14 -4.72
C MET A 37 -14.20 -6.22 -3.47
N TYR A 38 -14.77 -6.55 -2.31
CA TYR A 38 -14.04 -6.65 -1.05
C TYR A 38 -13.06 -7.82 -1.01
N GLU A 39 -13.33 -8.91 -1.72
CA GLU A 39 -12.32 -9.98 -1.90
C GLU A 39 -11.07 -9.46 -2.63
N GLU A 40 -11.26 -8.56 -3.59
CA GLU A 40 -10.16 -7.96 -4.32
C GLU A 40 -9.40 -6.95 -3.45
N ILE A 41 -10.10 -5.92 -2.93
CA ILE A 41 -9.44 -4.78 -2.26
C ILE A 41 -8.94 -5.09 -0.85
N PHE A 42 -9.37 -6.20 -0.24
CA PHE A 42 -8.89 -6.68 1.06
C PHE A 42 -8.14 -8.02 0.97
N GLY A 43 -7.81 -8.48 -0.23
CA GLY A 43 -7.10 -9.74 -0.45
C GLY A 43 -5.71 -9.79 0.19
N GLY A 44 -5.05 -8.65 0.37
CA GLY A 44 -3.76 -8.57 1.03
C GLY A 44 -3.74 -8.97 2.51
N MET A 45 -4.91 -9.04 3.16
CA MET A 45 -5.01 -9.50 4.55
C MET A 45 -4.60 -10.96 4.75
N GLU A 46 -4.72 -11.77 3.71
CA GLU A 46 -4.40 -13.20 3.72
C GLU A 46 -3.07 -13.51 3.04
N GLU A 47 -2.41 -12.52 2.45
CA GLU A 47 -1.14 -12.69 1.77
C GLU A 47 0.06 -12.50 2.72
N ASP A 48 1.08 -13.36 2.54
CA ASP A 48 2.36 -13.27 3.22
C ASP A 48 3.40 -12.61 2.28
N PRO A 49 4.01 -11.46 2.64
CA PRO A 49 5.02 -10.82 1.82
C PRO A 49 6.24 -11.72 1.56
N ALA A 50 6.55 -12.66 2.46
CA ALA A 50 7.62 -13.64 2.26
C ALA A 50 7.45 -14.44 0.97
N ALA A 51 6.23 -14.77 0.57
CA ALA A 51 5.95 -15.50 -0.66
C ALA A 51 6.45 -14.76 -1.93
N HIS A 52 6.53 -13.44 -1.87
CA HIS A 52 7.04 -12.62 -2.97
C HIS A 52 8.55 -12.38 -2.89
N LEU A 53 9.14 -12.28 -1.69
CA LEU A 53 10.51 -11.83 -1.47
C LEU A 53 11.53 -12.98 -1.38
N ASN A 54 11.10 -14.24 -1.29
CA ASN A 54 11.98 -15.41 -1.14
C ASN A 54 12.84 -15.72 -2.38
N LYS A 55 12.44 -15.26 -3.58
CA LYS A 55 13.21 -15.51 -4.81
C LYS A 55 14.18 -14.38 -5.06
N VAL A 56 15.44 -14.62 -4.76
CA VAL A 56 16.54 -13.66 -4.91
C VAL A 56 17.47 -14.03 -6.05
N PHE A 57 18.24 -13.03 -6.54
CA PHE A 57 19.32 -13.18 -7.49
C PHE A 57 20.59 -12.65 -6.85
N HIS A 58 21.71 -13.37 -7.02
CA HIS A 58 23.00 -12.94 -6.49
C HIS A 58 23.63 -11.87 -7.37
N VAL A 59 24.14 -10.82 -6.73
CA VAL A 59 24.83 -9.70 -7.40
C VAL A 59 26.08 -9.33 -6.62
N SER A 60 27.09 -8.82 -7.31
CA SER A 60 28.31 -8.29 -6.68
C SER A 60 28.18 -6.79 -6.33
N SER A 61 27.21 -6.10 -6.90
CA SER A 61 26.98 -4.67 -6.67
C SER A 61 26.34 -4.42 -5.31
N SER A 62 26.79 -3.40 -4.61
CA SER A 62 26.18 -2.83 -3.41
C SER A 62 25.62 -1.42 -3.66
N GLU A 63 25.46 -1.03 -4.93
CA GLU A 63 24.85 0.25 -5.28
C GLU A 63 23.37 0.26 -4.94
N MET A 64 22.87 1.44 -4.53
CA MET A 64 21.47 1.67 -4.23
C MET A 64 20.59 1.31 -5.43
N VAL A 65 19.59 0.48 -5.19
CA VAL A 65 18.51 0.18 -6.15
C VAL A 65 17.31 1.02 -5.75
N ILE A 66 16.69 1.70 -6.71
CA ILE A 66 15.48 2.50 -6.49
C ILE A 66 14.40 2.04 -7.48
N GLU A 67 13.24 1.70 -6.95
CA GLU A 67 11.99 1.52 -7.70
C GLU A 67 11.05 2.65 -7.33
N LYS A 68 10.67 3.48 -8.31
CA LYS A 68 9.86 4.67 -8.07
C LYS A 68 8.51 4.59 -8.78
N ASP A 69 7.57 5.41 -8.32
CA ASP A 69 6.25 5.57 -8.91
C ASP A 69 5.37 4.31 -8.89
N ILE A 70 5.57 3.41 -7.93
CA ILE A 70 4.69 2.26 -7.73
C ILE A 70 3.31 2.79 -7.30
N THR A 71 2.35 2.73 -8.21
CA THR A 71 0.97 3.16 -7.93
C THR A 71 0.32 2.16 -6.98
N PHE A 72 -0.41 2.67 -5.98
CA PHE A 72 -1.19 1.85 -5.07
C PHE A 72 -2.56 2.48 -4.80
N TYR A 73 -3.50 1.62 -4.39
CA TYR A 73 -4.79 1.98 -3.83
C TYR A 73 -4.97 1.26 -2.51
N SER A 74 -5.44 1.97 -1.49
CA SER A 74 -5.70 1.40 -0.17
C SER A 74 -6.99 1.97 0.42
N THR A 75 -7.42 1.43 1.55
CA THR A 75 -8.65 1.85 2.24
C THR A 75 -8.32 2.34 3.63
N CYS A 76 -8.62 3.62 3.89
CA CYS A 76 -8.44 4.23 5.20
C CYS A 76 -9.28 3.51 6.26
N GLU A 77 -8.67 3.02 7.34
CA GLU A 77 -9.37 2.28 8.39
C GLU A 77 -10.38 3.12 9.18
N HIS A 78 -10.22 4.46 9.21
CA HIS A 78 -11.11 5.32 9.97
C HIS A 78 -12.49 5.54 9.30
N HIS A 79 -12.55 5.52 7.97
CA HIS A 79 -13.75 5.89 7.23
C HIS A 79 -14.13 4.91 6.12
N MET A 80 -13.30 3.88 5.90
CA MET A 80 -13.43 2.95 4.77
C MET A 80 -13.49 3.65 3.40
N LEU A 81 -12.86 4.83 3.29
CA LEU A 81 -12.72 5.58 2.04
C LEU A 81 -11.33 5.34 1.45
N PRO A 82 -11.19 5.38 0.12
CA PRO A 82 -9.89 5.18 -0.51
C PRO A 82 -8.87 6.25 -0.15
N PHE A 83 -7.61 5.84 -0.09
CA PHE A 83 -6.46 6.70 -0.30
C PHE A 83 -5.54 6.03 -1.33
N TYR A 84 -4.87 6.81 -2.13
CA TYR A 84 -4.10 6.30 -3.26
C TYR A 84 -2.96 7.24 -3.61
N GLY A 85 -1.95 6.70 -4.25
CA GLY A 85 -0.78 7.50 -4.59
C GLY A 85 0.36 6.69 -5.14
N LYS A 86 1.57 7.05 -4.70
CA LYS A 86 2.83 6.47 -5.15
C LYS A 86 3.67 6.01 -3.97
N VAL A 87 4.27 4.84 -4.14
CA VAL A 87 5.31 4.32 -3.26
C VAL A 87 6.64 4.37 -4.00
N HIS A 88 7.67 4.83 -3.31
CA HIS A 88 9.05 4.81 -3.79
C HIS A 88 9.88 4.00 -2.80
N ILE A 89 10.62 3.03 -3.31
CA ILE A 89 11.42 2.10 -2.50
C ILE A 89 12.87 2.23 -2.93
N ALA A 90 13.75 2.47 -1.96
CA ALA A 90 15.19 2.33 -2.15
C ALA A 90 15.73 1.27 -1.21
N TYR A 91 16.68 0.45 -1.70
CA TYR A 91 17.42 -0.46 -0.83
C TYR A 91 18.88 -0.59 -1.29
N ILE A 92 19.74 -0.95 -0.35
CA ILE A 92 21.16 -1.22 -0.60
C ILE A 92 21.36 -2.74 -0.52
N PRO A 93 21.63 -3.42 -1.65
CA PRO A 93 21.82 -4.86 -1.65
C PRO A 93 22.96 -5.31 -0.73
N ASP A 94 22.79 -6.48 -0.11
CA ASP A 94 23.86 -7.24 0.54
C ASP A 94 24.04 -8.58 -0.19
N GLY A 95 24.69 -8.49 -1.37
CA GLY A 95 24.98 -9.64 -2.22
C GLY A 95 23.78 -10.25 -2.96
N LYS A 96 22.56 -9.74 -2.75
CA LYS A 96 21.35 -10.26 -3.41
C LYS A 96 20.34 -9.17 -3.71
N VAL A 97 19.56 -9.37 -4.77
CA VAL A 97 18.44 -8.51 -5.19
C VAL A 97 17.21 -9.36 -5.47
N VAL A 98 16.04 -8.74 -5.47
CA VAL A 98 14.77 -9.36 -5.89
C VAL A 98 14.34 -8.82 -7.26
N GLY A 99 13.46 -9.54 -7.94
CA GLY A 99 12.84 -9.01 -9.15
C GLY A 99 11.98 -7.77 -8.83
N LEU A 100 12.04 -6.73 -9.67
CA LEU A 100 11.35 -5.45 -9.43
C LEU A 100 9.85 -5.61 -9.18
N SER A 101 9.20 -6.52 -9.93
CA SER A 101 7.77 -6.84 -9.70
C SER A 101 7.46 -7.37 -8.30
N LYS A 102 8.45 -7.85 -7.55
CA LYS A 102 8.28 -8.34 -6.18
C LYS A 102 8.12 -7.20 -5.18
N LEU A 103 8.79 -6.08 -5.44
CA LEU A 103 8.62 -4.85 -4.66
C LEU A 103 7.18 -4.33 -4.79
N ALA A 104 6.67 -4.23 -6.03
CA ALA A 104 5.29 -3.82 -6.27
C ALA A 104 4.27 -4.77 -5.61
N ARG A 105 4.49 -6.10 -5.70
CA ARG A 105 3.63 -7.08 -5.02
C ARG A 105 3.65 -6.93 -3.50
N THR A 106 4.79 -6.63 -2.90
CA THR A 106 4.89 -6.36 -1.46
C THR A 106 4.09 -5.13 -1.07
N VAL A 107 4.09 -4.08 -1.90
CA VAL A 107 3.22 -2.91 -1.70
C VAL A 107 1.74 -3.34 -1.70
N GLU A 108 1.30 -4.14 -2.68
CA GLU A 108 -0.09 -4.63 -2.76
C GLU A 108 -0.51 -5.45 -1.54
N VAL A 109 0.36 -6.31 -1.00
CA VAL A 109 0.08 -7.09 0.22
C VAL A 109 -0.35 -6.18 1.37
N PHE A 110 0.33 -5.04 1.54
CA PHE A 110 0.03 -4.11 2.63
C PHE A 110 -0.99 -3.04 2.27
N ALA A 111 -1.14 -2.68 1.00
CA ALA A 111 -2.13 -1.71 0.54
C ALA A 111 -3.55 -2.30 0.53
N ARG A 112 -3.70 -3.58 0.17
CA ARG A 112 -5.01 -4.25 0.01
C ARG A 112 -5.58 -4.75 1.35
N ARG A 113 -5.74 -3.82 2.30
CA ARG A 113 -6.33 -4.02 3.64
C ARG A 113 -6.84 -2.70 4.20
N LEU A 114 -7.55 -2.73 5.34
CA LEU A 114 -7.80 -1.50 6.08
C LEU A 114 -6.47 -0.99 6.64
N GLN A 115 -6.15 0.31 6.41
CA GLN A 115 -4.80 0.78 6.59
C GLN A 115 -4.71 2.22 7.11
N LEU A 116 -3.59 2.53 7.76
CA LEU A 116 -3.05 3.88 7.94
C LEU A 116 -1.82 4.04 7.05
N GLN A 117 -1.64 5.21 6.45
CA GLN A 117 -0.50 5.45 5.57
C GLN A 117 0.84 5.26 6.28
N GLU A 118 0.95 5.68 7.53
CA GLU A 118 2.13 5.52 8.38
C GLU A 118 2.46 4.04 8.58
N GLN A 119 1.45 3.21 8.90
CA GLN A 119 1.63 1.77 9.06
C GLN A 119 1.99 1.09 7.73
N LEU A 120 1.34 1.46 6.63
CA LEU A 120 1.66 0.97 5.29
C LEU A 120 3.16 1.16 4.98
N THR A 121 3.66 2.36 5.24
CA THR A 121 5.05 2.75 4.98
C THR A 121 6.03 1.90 5.79
N GLU A 122 5.78 1.76 7.08
CA GLU A 122 6.60 0.97 8.00
C GLU A 122 6.56 -0.53 7.67
N GLN A 123 5.37 -1.09 7.44
CA GLN A 123 5.19 -2.51 7.14
C GLN A 123 5.90 -2.93 5.85
N ILE A 124 5.88 -2.09 4.81
CA ILE A 124 6.64 -2.35 3.57
C ILE A 124 8.14 -2.37 3.89
N ALA A 125 8.65 -1.38 4.63
CA ALA A 125 10.08 -1.30 4.96
C ALA A 125 10.53 -2.49 5.83
N ASP A 126 9.73 -2.89 6.82
CA ASP A 126 10.02 -4.02 7.70
C ASP A 126 10.04 -5.34 6.93
N ALA A 127 9.07 -5.60 6.05
CA ALA A 127 9.03 -6.80 5.23
C ALA A 127 10.26 -6.92 4.31
N LEU A 128 10.69 -5.81 3.70
CA LEU A 128 11.89 -5.79 2.87
C LEU A 128 13.15 -6.07 3.70
N MET A 129 13.28 -5.48 4.89
CA MET A 129 14.40 -5.75 5.79
C MET A 129 14.43 -7.21 6.24
N GLU A 130 13.29 -7.75 6.65
CA GLU A 130 13.18 -9.12 7.19
C GLU A 130 13.51 -10.18 6.13
N HIS A 131 12.88 -10.08 4.96
CA HIS A 131 12.93 -11.17 3.97
C HIS A 131 14.07 -11.03 2.95
N MET A 132 14.52 -9.81 2.64
CA MET A 132 15.65 -9.59 1.72
C MET A 132 16.97 -9.43 2.46
N GLN A 133 16.95 -8.95 3.70
CA GLN A 133 18.13 -8.64 4.52
C GLN A 133 19.15 -7.73 3.78
N PRO A 134 18.71 -6.60 3.23
CA PRO A 134 19.62 -5.63 2.62
C PRO A 134 20.38 -4.85 3.71
N LYS A 135 21.40 -4.09 3.35
CA LYS A 135 22.12 -3.20 4.27
C LYS A 135 21.24 -2.07 4.80
N GLY A 136 20.22 -1.69 4.05
CA GLY A 136 19.26 -0.67 4.44
C GLY A 136 18.12 -0.56 3.44
N VAL A 137 16.99 -0.02 3.91
CA VAL A 137 15.76 0.25 3.14
C VAL A 137 15.27 1.65 3.48
N LEU A 138 14.80 2.35 2.47
CA LEU A 138 14.00 3.56 2.58
C LEU A 138 12.73 3.38 1.77
N VAL A 139 11.58 3.61 2.41
CA VAL A 139 10.27 3.62 1.75
C VAL A 139 9.66 5.00 1.93
N MET A 140 9.23 5.62 0.84
CA MET A 140 8.47 6.87 0.84
C MET A 140 7.11 6.60 0.19
N VAL A 141 6.05 7.06 0.84
CA VAL A 141 4.68 7.00 0.33
C VAL A 141 4.13 8.42 0.23
N GLU A 142 3.65 8.79 -0.94
CA GLU A 142 2.90 10.02 -1.18
C GLU A 142 1.47 9.67 -1.60
N ALA A 143 0.46 10.15 -0.89
CA ALA A 143 -0.93 9.81 -1.18
C ALA A 143 -1.92 10.95 -0.93
N GLU A 144 -3.01 10.91 -1.71
CA GLU A 144 -4.22 11.69 -1.50
C GLU A 144 -5.27 10.84 -0.78
N HIS A 145 -5.95 11.43 0.20
CA HIS A 145 -6.92 10.76 1.06
C HIS A 145 -8.34 11.26 0.78
N MET A 146 -9.23 10.39 0.28
CA MET A 146 -10.63 10.73 0.02
C MET A 146 -11.37 11.19 1.29
N CYS A 147 -10.99 10.68 2.46
CA CYS A 147 -11.55 11.12 3.74
C CYS A 147 -11.26 12.60 4.08
N MET A 148 -10.22 13.18 3.46
CA MET A 148 -9.86 14.59 3.61
C MET A 148 -10.37 15.46 2.44
N THR A 149 -10.48 14.89 1.24
CA THR A 149 -10.77 15.66 0.02
C THR A 149 -12.25 15.79 -0.26
N MET A 150 -13.03 14.68 -0.17
CA MET A 150 -14.44 14.67 -0.58
C MET A 150 -15.42 15.05 0.53
N ARG A 151 -15.01 14.97 1.80
CA ARG A 151 -15.85 15.22 2.98
C ARG A 151 -15.04 15.86 4.12
N GLY A 152 -15.68 16.17 5.25
CA GLY A 152 -15.02 16.75 6.42
C GLY A 152 -14.37 18.09 6.10
N ILE A 153 -13.05 18.16 6.18
CA ILE A 153 -12.29 19.41 5.98
C ILE A 153 -12.23 19.86 4.50
N LYS A 154 -12.54 18.97 3.54
CA LYS A 154 -12.64 19.26 2.10
C LYS A 154 -11.41 20.00 1.54
N LYS A 155 -10.25 19.35 1.58
CA LYS A 155 -8.99 19.88 1.05
C LYS A 155 -8.51 19.06 -0.17
N PRO A 156 -9.13 19.23 -1.36
CA PRO A 156 -8.67 18.53 -2.57
C PRO A 156 -7.23 18.97 -2.92
N GLY A 157 -6.45 18.03 -3.44
CA GLY A 157 -5.05 18.27 -3.82
C GLY A 157 -4.05 18.26 -2.67
N SER A 158 -4.52 18.12 -1.41
CA SER A 158 -3.57 17.92 -0.31
C SER A 158 -3.02 16.50 -0.35
N LYS A 159 -1.71 16.35 -0.21
CA LYS A 159 -1.01 15.07 -0.17
C LYS A 159 -0.33 14.88 1.17
N THR A 160 -0.35 13.64 1.65
CA THR A 160 0.42 13.23 2.82
C THR A 160 1.66 12.48 2.34
N VAL A 161 2.81 12.79 2.92
CA VAL A 161 4.07 12.08 2.66
C VAL A 161 4.52 11.42 3.96
N THR A 162 4.81 10.12 3.89
CA THR A 162 5.38 9.34 4.98
C THR A 162 6.66 8.64 4.53
N ILE A 163 7.63 8.50 5.44
CA ILE A 163 8.94 7.93 5.14
C ILE A 163 9.33 6.97 6.27
N ALA A 164 9.70 5.75 5.89
CA ALA A 164 10.33 4.77 6.78
C ALA A 164 11.80 4.56 6.38
N ARG A 165 12.70 4.52 7.38
CA ARG A 165 14.13 4.30 7.22
C ARG A 165 14.58 3.14 8.06
N LYS A 166 15.30 2.20 7.46
CA LYS A 166 15.83 1.01 8.14
C LYS A 166 17.30 0.80 7.78
N GLY A 167 18.04 0.21 8.71
CA GLY A 167 19.46 -0.11 8.52
C GLY A 167 20.30 1.13 8.19
N ALA A 168 21.11 1.07 7.12
CA ALA A 168 22.03 2.15 6.75
C ALA A 168 21.36 3.52 6.54
N PHE A 169 20.11 3.57 6.10
CA PHE A 169 19.39 4.84 5.95
C PHE A 169 19.05 5.54 7.27
N GLN A 170 19.17 4.86 8.42
CA GLN A 170 18.99 5.48 9.73
C GLN A 170 20.25 6.23 10.21
N THR A 171 21.42 5.86 9.70
CA THR A 171 22.70 6.33 10.21
C THR A 171 23.50 7.17 9.21
N ASP A 172 23.14 7.11 7.92
CA ASP A 172 23.84 7.81 6.83
C ASP A 172 22.85 8.71 6.05
N SER A 173 22.88 10.01 6.37
CA SER A 173 22.04 11.00 5.72
C SER A 173 22.38 11.24 4.24
N ALA A 174 23.62 10.94 3.81
CA ALA A 174 24.02 11.09 2.41
C ALA A 174 23.27 10.08 1.51
N LEU A 175 22.88 8.91 2.05
CA LEU A 175 22.06 7.94 1.31
C LEU A 175 20.65 8.49 1.06
N GLU A 176 20.07 9.16 2.04
CA GLU A 176 18.76 9.79 1.91
C GLU A 176 18.80 10.98 0.93
N GLU A 177 19.82 11.83 1.00
CA GLU A 177 20.02 12.93 0.05
C GLU A 177 20.17 12.39 -1.39
N ARG A 178 20.93 11.31 -1.58
CA ARG A 178 21.07 10.64 -2.87
C ARG A 178 19.75 10.08 -3.38
N PHE A 179 18.92 9.49 -2.51
CA PHE A 179 17.59 9.03 -2.86
C PHE A 179 16.71 10.16 -3.38
N PHE A 180 16.59 11.27 -2.65
CA PHE A 180 15.77 12.41 -3.08
C PHE A 180 16.26 13.02 -4.37
N HIS A 181 17.58 13.18 -4.53
CA HIS A 181 18.15 13.67 -5.77
C HIS A 181 17.82 12.78 -6.99
N MET A 182 17.76 11.46 -6.80
CA MET A 182 17.39 10.54 -7.86
C MET A 182 15.87 10.50 -8.13
N LEU A 183 15.02 10.83 -7.15
CA LEU A 183 13.59 10.98 -7.39
C LEU A 183 13.27 12.20 -8.28
N GLU A 184 13.99 13.29 -8.12
CA GLU A 184 13.78 14.53 -8.89
C GLU A 184 14.20 14.40 -10.35
N ARG A 185 15.05 13.43 -10.67
CA ARG A 185 15.49 13.14 -12.04
C ARG A 185 14.48 12.24 -12.76
N SER A 186 13.40 12.82 -13.27
CA SER A 186 12.40 12.15 -14.12
C SER A 186 12.50 12.59 -15.55
#